data_e2757ecbcccf361fb79084d323e109c8
#
_entry.id   e2757ecbcccf361fb79084d323e109c8
#
_cell.length_a   1.000
_cell.length_b   1.000
_cell.length_c   1.000
_cell.angle_alpha   90.00
_cell.angle_beta   90.00
_cell.angle_gamma   90.00
#
_symmetry.space_group_name_H-M   'P 1'
#
loop_
_entity.id
_entity.type
_entity.pdbx_description
1 polymer ?
#
loop_
_entity_poly.entity_id
_entity_poly.type
_entity_poly.pdbx_seq_one_letter_code
_entity_poly.pdbx_strand_id
1 'polypeptide(L)'
;MAHRYWSCAEIMMGEYTGKIAVSKDTMLFILNEVLENDIKKSTTKENILKMVPEIYEKTEARELIKILPYETYLLLEGLIEYVKKSDDILGFDSKCRELRKVEELKHLYDMMILVLNQKGAETTWHVNGNVLEKLERLFSVDNRKIAARYWRMERLTMGMLYSYGVVDFDFLRKQLSRYMGEIISEAELDEFYFKRLNLNYKVTEINVLMEDNKTVKHFVTYLGDEVDLEGLIHEQGSRGFEYKVFREEDIIGRKEFLWTVPARRLYNFLNQKTSANEEDFEMILKLNELGIDVLGDVCEFAEFSGDKEMDEFRRLFMEWYNNYPQYVLCGYAPVEFGKK
;
A
#
# COMPACT_ATOMS: atom_id res chain seq x y z
N MET A 1 -19.79 1.74 1.28
CA MET A 1 -19.55 2.98 2.07
C MET A 1 -18.06 3.14 2.19
N ALA A 2 -17.47 4.12 1.52
CA ALA A 2 -16.04 4.36 1.59
C ALA A 2 -15.68 4.80 3.02
N HIS A 3 -14.91 4.00 3.73
CA HIS A 3 -14.33 4.39 5.00
C HIS A 3 -13.28 5.46 4.72
N ARG A 4 -13.51 6.69 5.17
CA ARG A 4 -12.50 7.76 5.14
C ARG A 4 -11.35 7.36 6.06
N TYR A 5 -10.25 6.90 5.48
CA TYR A 5 -8.99 6.78 6.18
C TYR A 5 -8.34 8.17 6.22
N TRP A 6 -7.89 8.57 7.39
CA TRP A 6 -7.19 9.83 7.60
C TRP A 6 -5.77 9.77 7.04
N SER A 7 -5.31 10.80 6.37
CA SER A 7 -3.93 10.85 5.88
C SER A 7 -2.94 11.01 7.04
N CYS A 8 -1.74 10.44 6.91
CA CYS A 8 -0.67 10.57 7.90
C CYS A 8 -0.26 12.03 8.15
N ALA A 9 -0.40 12.90 7.14
CA ALA A 9 -0.14 14.32 7.24
C ALA A 9 -1.04 15.01 8.28
N GLU A 10 -2.31 14.60 8.40
CA GLU A 10 -3.26 15.17 9.37
C GLU A 10 -2.90 14.82 10.83
N ILE A 11 -2.26 13.67 11.05
CA ILE A 11 -1.77 13.26 12.39
C ILE A 11 -0.50 14.05 12.77
N MET A 12 0.35 14.37 11.79
CA MET A 12 1.64 15.06 12.01
C MET A 12 1.51 16.58 12.17
N MET A 13 0.51 17.24 11.56
CA MET A 13 0.44 18.70 11.52
C MET A 13 -0.26 19.36 12.71
N GLY A 14 -0.68 18.62 13.72
CA GLY A 14 -1.17 19.21 14.99
C GLY A 14 -2.46 20.03 14.91
N GLU A 15 -3.13 20.08 13.76
CA GLU A 15 -4.38 20.84 13.56
C GLU A 15 -5.64 20.07 14.01
N TYR A 16 -5.47 18.89 14.63
CA TYR A 16 -6.57 18.06 15.03
C TYR A 16 -7.08 18.41 16.43
N THR A 17 -8.07 19.29 16.49
CA THR A 17 -8.84 19.60 17.72
C THR A 17 -9.95 18.57 18.01
N GLY A 18 -10.01 17.46 17.33
CA GLY A 18 -11.04 16.43 17.45
C GLY A 18 -10.48 15.10 17.91
N LYS A 19 -11.12 14.44 18.85
CA LYS A 19 -10.82 13.12 19.42
C LYS A 19 -10.24 12.15 18.39
N ILE A 20 -8.92 12.00 18.39
CA ILE A 20 -8.23 10.96 17.64
C ILE A 20 -8.54 9.63 18.34
N ALA A 21 -9.61 8.98 17.93
CA ALA A 21 -9.96 7.66 18.41
C ALA A 21 -10.34 6.83 17.19
N VAL A 22 -9.78 5.64 17.08
CA VAL A 22 -10.24 4.64 16.10
C VAL A 22 -11.77 4.63 16.11
N SER A 23 -12.41 4.70 14.96
CA SER A 23 -13.86 4.72 14.91
C SER A 23 -14.41 3.41 15.50
N LYS A 24 -15.58 3.45 16.10
CA LYS A 24 -16.19 2.21 16.64
C LYS A 24 -16.44 1.20 15.52
N ASP A 25 -16.79 1.68 14.34
CA ASP A 25 -17.03 0.83 13.19
C ASP A 25 -15.73 0.15 12.71
N THR A 26 -14.60 0.86 12.72
CA THR A 26 -13.28 0.28 12.45
C THR A 26 -12.90 -0.78 13.49
N MET A 27 -13.11 -0.49 14.79
CA MET A 27 -12.85 -1.46 15.86
C MET A 27 -13.66 -2.75 15.67
N LEU A 28 -14.96 -2.60 15.41
CA LEU A 28 -15.86 -3.74 15.20
C LEU A 28 -15.52 -4.49 13.92
N PHE A 29 -15.16 -3.79 12.84
CA PHE A 29 -14.72 -4.43 11.60
C PHE A 29 -13.47 -5.29 11.83
N ILE A 30 -12.43 -4.73 12.45
CA ILE A 30 -11.20 -5.49 12.70
C ILE A 30 -11.46 -6.68 13.62
N LEU A 31 -12.20 -6.49 14.69
CA LEU A 31 -12.39 -7.55 15.68
C LEU A 31 -13.39 -8.62 15.22
N ASN A 32 -14.48 -8.25 14.57
CA ASN A 32 -15.51 -9.19 14.16
C ASN A 32 -15.28 -9.79 12.79
N GLU A 33 -15.01 -8.95 11.76
CA GLU A 33 -14.89 -9.43 10.37
C GLU A 33 -13.50 -9.99 10.08
N VAL A 34 -12.44 -9.35 10.63
CA VAL A 34 -11.07 -9.77 10.34
C VAL A 34 -10.57 -10.84 11.32
N LEU A 35 -10.86 -10.67 12.62
CA LEU A 35 -10.45 -11.59 13.71
C LEU A 35 -11.57 -12.52 14.18
N GLU A 36 -12.70 -12.52 13.49
CA GLU A 36 -13.80 -13.49 13.65
C GLU A 36 -14.36 -13.55 15.11
N ASN A 37 -14.44 -12.40 15.78
CA ASN A 37 -15.09 -12.30 17.08
C ASN A 37 -16.57 -11.91 16.94
N ASP A 38 -17.32 -11.95 18.03
CA ASP A 38 -18.76 -11.55 18.07
C ASP A 38 -18.97 -10.45 19.11
N ILE A 39 -18.50 -9.23 18.79
CA ILE A 39 -18.68 -8.08 19.66
C ILE A 39 -19.93 -7.32 19.23
N LYS A 40 -20.86 -7.16 20.16
CA LYS A 40 -22.14 -6.47 19.90
C LYS A 40 -21.93 -5.01 19.54
N LYS A 41 -22.68 -4.52 18.54
CA LYS A 41 -22.69 -3.09 18.14
C LYS A 41 -23.06 -2.14 19.29
N SER A 42 -23.73 -2.61 20.35
CA SER A 42 -24.05 -1.81 21.54
C SER A 42 -22.88 -1.61 22.51
N THR A 43 -21.80 -2.39 22.39
CA THR A 43 -20.61 -2.26 23.25
C THR A 43 -19.95 -0.90 23.08
N THR A 44 -19.58 -0.23 24.16
CA THR A 44 -18.89 1.08 24.11
C THR A 44 -17.45 0.92 23.66
N LYS A 45 -16.87 1.96 23.04
CA LYS A 45 -15.44 1.96 22.63
C LYS A 45 -14.50 1.60 23.77
N GLU A 46 -14.73 2.16 24.95
CA GLU A 46 -13.93 1.89 26.15
C GLU A 46 -13.96 0.40 26.53
N ASN A 47 -15.13 -0.22 26.47
CA ASN A 47 -15.27 -1.63 26.77
C ASN A 47 -14.62 -2.49 25.67
N ILE A 48 -14.72 -2.10 24.41
CA ILE A 48 -14.02 -2.77 23.31
C ILE A 48 -12.50 -2.74 23.57
N LEU A 49 -11.93 -1.58 23.88
CA LEU A 49 -10.49 -1.46 24.17
C LEU A 49 -10.04 -2.34 25.32
N LYS A 50 -10.86 -2.47 26.38
CA LYS A 50 -10.55 -3.37 27.50
C LYS A 50 -10.57 -4.85 27.12
N MET A 51 -11.32 -5.24 26.08
CA MET A 51 -11.40 -6.63 25.62
C MET A 51 -10.22 -7.01 24.71
N VAL A 52 -9.58 -6.04 24.07
CA VAL A 52 -8.53 -6.28 23.06
C VAL A 52 -7.39 -7.18 23.54
N PRO A 53 -6.78 -6.99 24.73
CA PRO A 53 -5.70 -7.87 25.19
C PRO A 53 -6.11 -9.35 25.28
N GLU A 54 -7.33 -9.62 25.77
CA GLU A 54 -7.85 -11.00 25.87
C GLU A 54 -8.18 -11.59 24.49
N ILE A 55 -8.70 -10.78 23.58
CA ILE A 55 -8.97 -11.20 22.20
C ILE A 55 -7.65 -11.60 21.53
N TYR A 56 -6.64 -10.74 21.61
CA TYR A 56 -5.34 -11.04 21.03
C TYR A 56 -4.64 -12.24 21.68
N GLU A 57 -4.85 -12.48 22.97
CA GLU A 57 -4.33 -13.67 23.63
C GLU A 57 -4.95 -14.96 23.08
N LYS A 58 -6.25 -14.93 22.78
CA LYS A 58 -7.02 -16.09 22.29
C LYS A 58 -6.85 -16.32 20.79
N THR A 59 -6.60 -15.27 20.01
CA THR A 59 -6.39 -15.36 18.56
C THR A 59 -5.08 -16.11 18.28
N GLU A 60 -5.08 -17.05 17.35
CA GLU A 60 -3.86 -17.74 16.96
C GLU A 60 -2.79 -16.79 16.43
N ALA A 61 -1.52 -17.04 16.75
CA ALA A 61 -0.42 -16.19 16.32
C ALA A 61 -0.37 -16.03 14.79
N ARG A 62 -0.66 -17.11 14.08
CA ARG A 62 -0.69 -17.12 12.61
C ARG A 62 -1.74 -16.15 12.05
N GLU A 63 -2.93 -16.08 12.65
CA GLU A 63 -3.99 -15.16 12.20
C GLU A 63 -3.59 -13.69 12.42
N LEU A 64 -2.95 -13.39 13.54
CA LEU A 64 -2.43 -12.05 13.79
C LEU A 64 -1.31 -11.67 12.82
N ILE A 65 -0.44 -12.60 12.46
CA ILE A 65 0.64 -12.38 11.48
C ILE A 65 0.07 -12.12 10.09
N LYS A 66 -1.03 -12.76 9.71
CA LYS A 66 -1.68 -12.54 8.40
C LYS A 66 -2.11 -11.10 8.20
N ILE A 67 -2.56 -10.42 9.24
CA ILE A 67 -3.11 -9.05 9.15
C ILE A 67 -2.06 -7.95 9.31
N LEU A 68 -0.90 -8.26 9.90
CA LEU A 68 0.16 -7.27 10.15
C LEU A 68 1.06 -7.09 8.93
N PRO A 69 1.17 -5.88 8.33
CA PRO A 69 2.23 -5.58 7.38
C PRO A 69 3.59 -5.88 7.98
N TYR A 70 4.55 -6.29 7.15
CA TYR A 70 5.85 -6.74 7.68
C TYR A 70 6.61 -5.65 8.44
N GLU A 71 6.58 -4.41 7.96
CA GLU A 71 7.22 -3.28 8.63
C GLU A 71 6.57 -3.00 9.99
N THR A 72 5.23 -3.12 10.06
CA THR A 72 4.48 -3.03 11.32
C THR A 72 4.82 -4.18 12.27
N TYR A 73 5.00 -5.40 11.75
CA TYR A 73 5.45 -6.55 12.53
C TYR A 73 6.83 -6.32 13.15
N LEU A 74 7.79 -5.79 12.37
CA LEU A 74 9.13 -5.45 12.88
C LEU A 74 9.10 -4.31 13.91
N LEU A 75 8.25 -3.30 13.67
CA LEU A 75 8.06 -2.22 14.64
C LEU A 75 7.51 -2.76 15.96
N LEU A 76 6.49 -3.62 15.91
CA LEU A 76 5.88 -4.24 17.08
C LEU A 76 6.93 -5.03 17.89
N GLU A 77 7.80 -5.78 17.23
CA GLU A 77 8.92 -6.48 17.88
C GLU A 77 9.83 -5.51 18.62
N GLY A 78 10.23 -4.44 17.97
CA GLY A 78 11.08 -3.41 18.58
C GLY A 78 10.42 -2.72 19.78
N LEU A 79 9.12 -2.47 19.75
CA LEU A 79 8.37 -1.90 20.86
C LEU A 79 8.26 -2.87 22.04
N ILE A 80 8.03 -4.16 21.79
CA ILE A 80 8.04 -5.19 22.84
C ILE A 80 9.40 -5.28 23.51
N GLU A 81 10.48 -5.28 22.73
CA GLU A 81 11.85 -5.29 23.30
C GLU A 81 12.15 -4.03 24.12
N TYR A 82 11.67 -2.88 23.66
CA TYR A 82 11.85 -1.61 24.40
C TYR A 82 11.14 -1.67 25.76
N VAL A 83 9.88 -2.06 25.79
CA VAL A 83 9.09 -2.16 27.03
C VAL A 83 9.70 -3.16 28.01
N LYS A 84 10.27 -4.26 27.53
CA LYS A 84 10.98 -5.23 28.39
C LYS A 84 12.24 -4.69 29.04
N LYS A 85 12.91 -3.75 28.40
CA LYS A 85 14.20 -3.17 28.87
C LYS A 85 14.00 -1.90 29.67
N SER A 86 12.85 -1.27 29.61
CA SER A 86 12.59 0.06 30.20
C SER A 86 11.24 0.05 30.90
N ASP A 87 11.26 0.40 32.21
CA ASP A 87 10.05 0.68 32.97
C ASP A 87 9.51 2.11 32.74
N ASP A 88 10.13 2.86 31.80
CA ASP A 88 9.84 4.26 31.56
C ASP A 88 8.68 4.43 30.57
N ILE A 89 7.47 4.63 31.12
CA ILE A 89 6.25 4.89 30.34
C ILE A 89 6.34 6.23 29.57
N LEU A 90 7.05 7.23 30.10
CA LEU A 90 7.20 8.52 29.45
C LEU A 90 8.17 8.44 28.27
N GLY A 91 9.20 7.61 28.37
CA GLY A 91 10.13 7.32 27.28
C GLY A 91 9.48 6.56 26.12
N PHE A 92 8.37 5.87 26.32
CA PHE A 92 7.67 5.14 25.26
C PHE A 92 7.12 6.08 24.15
N ASP A 93 6.48 7.19 24.54
CA ASP A 93 5.99 8.19 23.58
C ASP A 93 7.16 8.81 22.81
N SER A 94 8.23 9.21 23.49
CA SER A 94 9.44 9.70 22.84
C SER A 94 10.01 8.69 21.85
N LYS A 95 10.04 7.41 22.22
CA LYS A 95 10.51 6.34 21.34
C LYS A 95 9.65 6.21 20.08
N CYS A 96 8.34 6.22 20.21
CA CYS A 96 7.42 6.18 19.06
C CYS A 96 7.67 7.38 18.12
N ARG A 97 7.87 8.58 18.64
CA ARG A 97 8.14 9.78 17.84
C ARG A 97 9.50 9.75 17.14
N GLU A 98 10.54 9.24 17.80
CA GLU A 98 11.88 9.09 17.22
C GLU A 98 11.92 8.16 16.02
N LEU A 99 11.09 7.11 16.01
CA LEU A 99 11.08 6.10 14.95
C LEU A 99 10.63 6.67 13.61
N ARG A 100 9.87 7.76 13.57
CA ARG A 100 9.30 8.40 12.36
C ARG A 100 8.54 7.42 11.43
N LYS A 101 8.05 6.33 11.99
CA LYS A 101 7.30 5.27 11.30
C LYS A 101 5.81 5.50 11.47
N VAL A 102 5.30 6.56 10.85
CA VAL A 102 3.94 7.06 11.09
C VAL A 102 2.88 6.05 10.62
N GLU A 103 3.09 5.43 9.47
CA GLU A 103 2.13 4.46 8.92
C GLU A 103 2.07 3.20 9.77
N GLU A 104 3.22 2.67 10.18
CA GLU A 104 3.29 1.48 11.01
C GLU A 104 2.69 1.73 12.41
N LEU A 105 2.94 2.91 12.99
CA LEU A 105 2.30 3.32 14.25
C LEU A 105 0.79 3.46 14.09
N LYS A 106 0.34 3.99 12.95
CA LYS A 106 -1.08 4.08 12.62
C LYS A 106 -1.70 2.69 12.51
N HIS A 107 -1.07 1.73 11.85
CA HIS A 107 -1.57 0.36 11.79
C HIS A 107 -1.72 -0.25 13.18
N LEU A 108 -0.72 -0.09 14.08
CA LEU A 108 -0.82 -0.57 15.46
C LEU A 108 -1.92 0.13 16.24
N TYR A 109 -2.20 1.39 15.94
CA TYR A 109 -3.30 2.15 16.52
C TYR A 109 -4.66 1.68 16.00
N ASP A 110 -4.82 1.51 14.69
CA ASP A 110 -6.06 0.99 14.10
C ASP A 110 -6.38 -0.41 14.63
N MET A 111 -5.36 -1.21 14.89
CA MET A 111 -5.49 -2.51 15.55
C MET A 111 -5.64 -2.42 17.08
N MET A 112 -5.76 -1.22 17.65
CA MET A 112 -5.95 -1.03 19.10
C MET A 112 -4.81 -1.61 19.98
N ILE A 113 -3.65 -1.88 19.40
CA ILE A 113 -2.44 -2.27 20.13
C ILE A 113 -1.84 -1.04 20.82
N LEU A 114 -1.81 0.08 20.10
CA LEU A 114 -1.51 1.38 20.66
C LEU A 114 -2.78 2.22 20.83
N VAL A 115 -2.75 3.13 21.77
CA VAL A 115 -3.80 4.11 22.02
C VAL A 115 -3.18 5.50 22.16
N LEU A 116 -3.94 6.52 21.76
CA LEU A 116 -3.55 7.90 21.98
C LEU A 116 -4.27 8.44 23.21
N ASN A 117 -3.51 8.99 24.14
CA ASN A 117 -4.03 9.69 25.29
C ASN A 117 -3.88 11.19 25.09
N GLN A 118 -4.98 11.92 25.13
CA GLN A 118 -5.01 13.36 25.00
C GLN A 118 -5.18 14.02 26.36
N LYS A 119 -4.22 14.83 26.75
CA LYS A 119 -4.25 15.62 27.99
C LYS A 119 -4.07 17.11 27.65
N GLY A 120 -5.19 17.82 27.54
CA GLY A 120 -5.19 19.19 27.02
C GLY A 120 -4.83 19.22 25.52
N ALA A 121 -3.81 19.99 25.16
CA ALA A 121 -3.27 20.07 23.79
C ALA A 121 -2.22 18.97 23.49
N GLU A 122 -1.79 18.24 24.49
CA GLU A 122 -0.76 17.22 24.35
C GLU A 122 -1.37 15.85 24.07
N THR A 123 -0.85 15.17 23.05
CA THR A 123 -1.24 13.80 22.68
C THR A 123 -0.02 12.89 22.82
N THR A 124 -0.18 11.78 23.52
CA THR A 124 0.89 10.81 23.81
C THR A 124 0.50 9.41 23.43
N TRP A 125 1.46 8.64 22.91
CA TRP A 125 1.31 7.22 22.60
C TRP A 125 1.39 6.35 23.86
N HIS A 126 0.44 5.43 23.99
CA HIS A 126 0.42 4.45 25.06
C HIS A 126 0.11 3.06 24.53
N VAL A 127 0.55 2.07 25.26
CA VAL A 127 0.16 0.67 25.02
C VAL A 127 -1.24 0.42 25.58
N ASN A 128 -2.07 -0.32 24.87
CA ASN A 128 -3.40 -0.71 25.35
C ASN A 128 -3.29 -1.86 26.37
N GLY A 129 -3.31 -1.53 27.66
CA GLY A 129 -3.18 -2.52 28.74
C GLY A 129 -1.87 -3.33 28.61
N ASN A 130 -1.99 -4.65 28.74
CA ASN A 130 -0.86 -5.58 28.63
C ASN A 130 -0.79 -6.28 27.26
N VAL A 131 -1.32 -5.67 26.21
CA VAL A 131 -1.43 -6.30 24.88
C VAL A 131 -0.06 -6.71 24.32
N LEU A 132 1.01 -5.93 24.57
CA LEU A 132 2.35 -6.27 24.08
C LEU A 132 2.87 -7.60 24.65
N GLU A 133 2.59 -7.90 25.94
CA GLU A 133 2.94 -9.18 26.56
C GLU A 133 2.25 -10.35 25.84
N LYS A 134 0.96 -10.16 25.48
CA LYS A 134 0.16 -11.17 24.77
C LYS A 134 0.66 -11.41 23.34
N LEU A 135 1.25 -10.39 22.73
CA LEU A 135 1.76 -10.44 21.36
C LEU A 135 3.21 -10.93 21.25
N GLU A 136 3.94 -11.07 22.35
CA GLU A 136 5.33 -11.57 22.35
C GLU A 136 5.49 -12.91 21.62
N ARG A 137 4.51 -13.79 21.73
CA ARG A 137 4.50 -15.10 21.08
C ARG A 137 4.55 -15.06 19.55
N LEU A 138 4.23 -13.90 18.92
CA LEU A 138 4.33 -13.71 17.47
C LEU A 138 5.77 -13.82 16.96
N PHE A 139 6.76 -13.65 17.84
CA PHE A 139 8.19 -13.57 17.48
C PHE A 139 8.95 -14.86 17.74
N SER A 140 8.26 -15.99 17.86
CA SER A 140 8.89 -17.31 17.85
C SER A 140 9.57 -17.58 16.50
N VAL A 141 10.55 -18.48 16.46
CA VAL A 141 11.30 -18.84 15.25
C VAL A 141 10.35 -19.27 14.11
N ASP A 142 9.33 -20.07 14.41
CA ASP A 142 8.41 -20.55 13.39
C ASP A 142 7.44 -19.44 12.91
N ASN A 143 6.98 -18.59 13.80
CA ASN A 143 6.15 -17.45 13.45
C ASN A 143 6.90 -16.43 12.58
N ARG A 144 8.20 -16.24 12.80
CA ARG A 144 9.04 -15.40 11.92
C ARG A 144 9.13 -15.94 10.50
N LYS A 145 9.15 -17.26 10.30
CA LYS A 145 9.12 -17.87 8.96
C LYS A 145 7.78 -17.57 8.26
N ILE A 146 6.67 -17.66 9.02
CA ILE A 146 5.34 -17.33 8.53
C ILE A 146 5.27 -15.84 8.14
N ALA A 147 5.75 -14.94 9.00
CA ALA A 147 5.81 -13.52 8.72
C ALA A 147 6.64 -13.21 7.47
N ALA A 148 7.81 -13.83 7.32
CA ALA A 148 8.66 -13.68 6.14
C ALA A 148 7.98 -14.17 4.84
N ARG A 149 7.21 -15.26 4.90
CA ARG A 149 6.43 -15.75 3.77
C ARG A 149 5.35 -14.75 3.34
N TYR A 150 4.57 -14.23 4.28
CA TYR A 150 3.55 -13.21 3.99
C TYR A 150 4.16 -11.89 3.51
N TRP A 151 5.29 -11.47 4.04
CA TRP A 151 6.05 -10.33 3.53
C TRP A 151 6.43 -10.52 2.06
N ARG A 152 6.97 -11.69 1.71
CA ARG A 152 7.35 -11.97 0.32
C ARG A 152 6.14 -11.93 -0.61
N MET A 153 5.00 -12.53 -0.21
CA MET A 153 3.74 -12.45 -0.96
C MET A 153 3.30 -11.00 -1.13
N GLU A 154 3.32 -10.20 -0.06
CA GLU A 154 2.95 -8.79 -0.07
C GLU A 154 3.81 -7.97 -1.04
N ARG A 155 5.14 -8.11 -0.95
CA ARG A 155 6.07 -7.37 -1.82
C ARG A 155 5.91 -7.76 -3.29
N LEU A 156 5.72 -9.02 -3.57
CA LEU A 156 5.47 -9.50 -4.94
C LEU A 156 4.14 -8.98 -5.48
N THR A 157 3.08 -9.05 -4.69
CA THR A 157 1.74 -8.58 -5.09
C THR A 157 1.75 -7.08 -5.35
N MET A 158 2.24 -6.28 -4.39
CA MET A 158 2.30 -4.83 -4.56
C MET A 158 3.18 -4.43 -5.74
N GLY A 159 4.32 -5.10 -5.93
CA GLY A 159 5.17 -4.87 -7.09
C GLY A 159 4.49 -5.19 -8.43
N MET A 160 3.67 -6.21 -8.50
CA MET A 160 2.83 -6.51 -9.68
C MET A 160 1.75 -5.44 -9.87
N LEU A 161 1.07 -5.03 -8.81
CA LEU A 161 0.07 -3.95 -8.87
C LEU A 161 0.70 -2.62 -9.34
N TYR A 162 1.88 -2.27 -8.82
CA TYR A 162 2.64 -1.09 -9.29
C TYR A 162 3.18 -1.23 -10.73
N SER A 163 3.14 -2.42 -11.31
CA SER A 163 3.60 -2.65 -12.68
C SER A 163 2.46 -2.64 -13.68
N TYR A 164 1.27 -3.05 -13.28
CA TYR A 164 0.13 -3.25 -14.18
C TYR A 164 -1.05 -2.30 -13.90
N GLY A 165 -1.06 -1.63 -12.74
CA GLY A 165 -2.17 -0.81 -12.24
C GLY A 165 -3.36 -1.66 -11.81
N VAL A 166 -3.89 -2.45 -12.72
CA VAL A 166 -4.96 -3.42 -12.52
C VAL A 166 -4.53 -4.78 -13.08
N VAL A 167 -4.84 -5.86 -12.37
CA VAL A 167 -4.38 -7.20 -12.76
C VAL A 167 -5.49 -8.24 -12.57
N ASP A 168 -5.61 -9.15 -13.54
CA ASP A 168 -6.48 -10.31 -13.47
C ASP A 168 -6.08 -11.20 -12.28
N PHE A 169 -7.06 -11.58 -11.45
CA PHE A 169 -6.84 -12.32 -10.22
C PHE A 169 -6.19 -13.70 -10.44
N ASP A 170 -6.60 -14.40 -11.49
CA ASP A 170 -6.03 -15.69 -11.86
C ASP A 170 -4.58 -15.57 -12.35
N PHE A 171 -4.29 -14.52 -13.12
CA PHE A 171 -2.90 -14.22 -13.51
C PHE A 171 -2.04 -13.92 -12.29
N LEU A 172 -2.52 -13.07 -11.38
CA LEU A 172 -1.84 -12.74 -10.12
C LEU A 172 -1.51 -14.02 -9.33
N ARG A 173 -2.51 -14.89 -9.13
CA ARG A 173 -2.36 -16.16 -8.41
C ARG A 173 -1.29 -17.08 -9.04
N LYS A 174 -1.34 -17.21 -10.39
CA LYS A 174 -0.35 -18.01 -11.13
C LYS A 174 1.07 -17.47 -11.00
N GLN A 175 1.23 -16.14 -11.09
CA GLN A 175 2.55 -15.52 -10.93
C GLN A 175 3.07 -15.62 -9.49
N LEU A 176 2.22 -15.39 -8.49
CA LEU A 176 2.58 -15.59 -7.08
C LEU A 176 3.02 -17.04 -6.84
N SER A 177 2.27 -18.03 -7.30
CA SER A 177 2.65 -19.44 -7.17
C SER A 177 4.01 -19.72 -7.80
N ARG A 178 4.29 -19.14 -8.96
CA ARG A 178 5.58 -19.26 -9.65
C ARG A 178 6.72 -18.65 -8.85
N TYR A 179 6.57 -17.40 -8.37
CA TYR A 179 7.62 -16.71 -7.61
C TYR A 179 7.84 -17.34 -6.24
N MET A 180 6.78 -17.77 -5.57
CA MET A 180 6.86 -18.42 -4.26
C MET A 180 7.44 -19.84 -4.34
N GLY A 181 7.39 -20.50 -5.51
CA GLY A 181 7.80 -21.88 -5.70
C GLY A 181 6.82 -22.89 -5.08
N GLU A 182 5.59 -22.48 -4.83
CA GLU A 182 4.53 -23.30 -4.23
C GLU A 182 3.18 -22.94 -4.82
N ILE A 183 2.19 -23.82 -4.70
CA ILE A 183 0.84 -23.56 -5.21
C ILE A 183 0.10 -22.66 -4.20
N ILE A 184 -0.27 -21.48 -4.64
CA ILE A 184 -1.18 -20.58 -3.91
C ILE A 184 -2.60 -20.91 -4.37
N SER A 185 -3.45 -21.40 -3.45
CA SER A 185 -4.84 -21.66 -3.73
C SER A 185 -5.64 -20.37 -3.87
N GLU A 186 -6.79 -20.44 -4.53
CA GLU A 186 -7.73 -19.32 -4.64
C GLU A 186 -8.16 -18.83 -3.24
N ALA A 187 -8.60 -19.75 -2.39
CA ALA A 187 -9.02 -19.43 -1.02
C ALA A 187 -7.90 -18.77 -0.18
N GLU A 188 -6.65 -19.18 -0.38
CA GLU A 188 -5.51 -18.55 0.31
C GLU A 188 -5.25 -17.14 -0.21
N LEU A 189 -5.37 -16.91 -1.52
CA LEU A 189 -5.19 -15.60 -2.09
C LEU A 189 -6.34 -14.66 -1.69
N ASP A 190 -7.59 -15.15 -1.67
CA ASP A 190 -8.76 -14.39 -1.18
C ASP A 190 -8.58 -13.97 0.28
N GLU A 191 -8.16 -14.89 1.14
CA GLU A 191 -7.89 -14.59 2.55
C GLU A 191 -6.76 -13.57 2.70
N PHE A 192 -5.67 -13.73 1.95
CA PHE A 192 -4.53 -12.81 1.95
C PHE A 192 -4.95 -11.42 1.43
N TYR A 193 -5.74 -11.37 0.36
CA TYR A 193 -6.30 -10.14 -0.16
C TYR A 193 -7.14 -9.42 0.91
N PHE A 194 -8.14 -10.11 1.47
CA PHE A 194 -9.06 -9.52 2.43
C PHE A 194 -8.36 -9.09 3.73
N LYS A 195 -7.60 -9.99 4.35
CA LYS A 195 -6.99 -9.76 5.68
C LYS A 195 -5.75 -8.86 5.64
N ARG A 196 -5.05 -8.77 4.50
CA ARG A 196 -3.80 -8.02 4.44
C ARG A 196 -3.80 -6.88 3.43
N LEU A 197 -4.12 -7.14 2.18
CA LEU A 197 -3.99 -6.12 1.12
C LEU A 197 -5.09 -5.07 1.20
N ASN A 198 -6.34 -5.48 1.31
CA ASN A 198 -7.46 -4.56 1.43
C ASN A 198 -7.37 -3.72 2.71
N LEU A 199 -7.07 -4.36 3.84
CA LEU A 199 -6.98 -3.70 5.14
C LEU A 199 -5.86 -2.65 5.19
N ASN A 200 -4.67 -2.96 4.65
CA ASN A 200 -3.47 -2.16 4.86
C ASN A 200 -3.07 -1.28 3.67
N TYR A 201 -3.42 -1.68 2.43
CA TYR A 201 -2.94 -1.04 1.20
C TYR A 201 -4.05 -0.48 0.32
N LYS A 202 -5.30 -0.52 0.80
CA LYS A 202 -6.49 -0.08 0.03
C LYS A 202 -6.62 -0.78 -1.34
N VAL A 203 -6.06 -1.97 -1.47
CA VAL A 203 -6.24 -2.78 -2.67
C VAL A 203 -7.70 -3.18 -2.76
N THR A 204 -8.32 -2.93 -3.90
CA THR A 204 -9.74 -3.20 -4.16
C THR A 204 -9.92 -4.27 -5.23
N GLU A 205 -11.02 -4.99 -5.14
CA GLU A 205 -11.43 -5.98 -6.12
C GLU A 205 -12.52 -5.40 -7.03
N ILE A 206 -12.42 -5.71 -8.31
CA ILE A 206 -13.37 -5.27 -9.32
C ILE A 206 -13.84 -6.49 -10.12
N ASN A 207 -15.15 -6.61 -10.25
CA ASN A 207 -15.78 -7.63 -11.07
C ASN A 207 -16.26 -6.99 -12.38
N VAL A 208 -15.68 -7.39 -13.50
CA VAL A 208 -16.00 -6.83 -14.81
C VAL A 208 -16.68 -7.89 -15.67
N LEU A 209 -17.84 -7.54 -16.21
CA LEU A 209 -18.53 -8.34 -17.20
C LEU A 209 -17.83 -8.17 -18.55
N MET A 210 -17.25 -9.23 -19.08
CA MET A 210 -16.53 -9.20 -20.35
C MET A 210 -17.48 -9.01 -21.54
N GLU A 211 -16.93 -8.64 -22.70
CA GLU A 211 -17.68 -8.34 -23.94
C GLU A 211 -18.61 -9.46 -24.41
N ASP A 212 -18.35 -10.72 -24.01
CA ASP A 212 -19.23 -11.84 -24.29
C ASP A 212 -20.56 -11.80 -23.50
N ASN A 213 -20.70 -10.83 -22.58
CA ASN A 213 -21.82 -10.64 -21.65
C ASN A 213 -22.19 -11.89 -20.82
N LYS A 214 -21.24 -12.81 -20.64
CA LYS A 214 -21.44 -14.07 -19.90
C LYS A 214 -20.32 -14.33 -18.89
N THR A 215 -19.11 -13.89 -19.19
CA THR A 215 -17.95 -14.11 -18.34
C THR A 215 -17.73 -12.92 -17.44
N VAL A 216 -17.74 -13.15 -16.13
CA VAL A 216 -17.29 -12.16 -15.12
C VAL A 216 -15.86 -12.49 -14.77
N LYS A 217 -14.98 -11.52 -14.95
CA LYS A 217 -13.57 -11.63 -14.51
C LYS A 217 -13.33 -10.81 -13.26
N HIS A 218 -12.50 -11.34 -12.41
CA HIS A 218 -12.06 -10.69 -11.17
C HIS A 218 -10.72 -10.02 -11.39
N PHE A 219 -10.64 -8.74 -11.05
CA PHE A 219 -9.42 -7.97 -11.10
C PHE A 219 -9.13 -7.37 -9.73
N VAL A 220 -7.87 -7.11 -9.45
CA VAL A 220 -7.41 -6.40 -8.26
C VAL A 220 -6.58 -5.18 -8.67
N THR A 221 -6.74 -4.10 -7.91
CA THR A 221 -6.06 -2.84 -8.16
C THR A 221 -5.75 -2.11 -6.85
N TYR A 222 -4.71 -1.27 -6.85
CA TYR A 222 -4.42 -0.31 -5.80
C TYR A 222 -4.83 1.13 -6.19
N LEU A 223 -5.25 1.31 -7.45
CA LEU A 223 -5.68 2.60 -7.97
C LEU A 223 -7.02 3.00 -7.34
N GLY A 224 -7.17 4.28 -7.03
CA GLY A 224 -8.37 4.82 -6.40
C GLY A 224 -9.52 5.08 -7.39
N ASP A 225 -10.63 5.55 -6.83
CA ASP A 225 -11.87 5.82 -7.58
C ASP A 225 -11.73 6.97 -8.60
N GLU A 226 -10.63 7.71 -8.57
CA GLU A 226 -10.32 8.77 -9.52
C GLU A 226 -9.87 8.24 -10.90
N VAL A 227 -9.58 6.94 -11.02
CA VAL A 227 -9.14 6.29 -12.25
C VAL A 227 -10.31 5.55 -12.89
N ASP A 228 -10.49 5.71 -14.19
CA ASP A 228 -11.43 4.90 -14.97
C ASP A 228 -10.88 3.47 -15.13
N LEU A 229 -11.16 2.64 -14.13
CA LEU A 229 -10.66 1.28 -14.05
C LEU A 229 -11.28 0.36 -15.10
N GLU A 230 -12.57 0.54 -15.44
CA GLU A 230 -13.22 -0.24 -16.50
C GLU A 230 -12.61 0.10 -17.85
N GLY A 231 -12.38 1.39 -18.13
CA GLY A 231 -11.68 1.84 -19.32
C GLY A 231 -10.27 1.27 -19.43
N LEU A 232 -9.51 1.27 -18.33
CA LEU A 232 -8.15 0.70 -18.29
C LEU A 232 -8.16 -0.82 -18.58
N ILE A 233 -9.08 -1.58 -17.96
CA ILE A 233 -9.24 -3.02 -18.20
C ILE A 233 -9.60 -3.29 -19.66
N HIS A 234 -10.52 -2.49 -20.21
CA HIS A 234 -10.92 -2.60 -21.61
C HIS A 234 -9.74 -2.33 -22.56
N GLU A 235 -8.97 -1.26 -22.32
CA GLU A 235 -7.78 -0.93 -23.10
C GLU A 235 -6.71 -2.04 -23.06
N GLN A 236 -6.44 -2.59 -21.87
CA GLN A 236 -5.53 -3.75 -21.73
C GLN A 236 -6.03 -4.96 -22.55
N GLY A 237 -7.32 -5.26 -22.48
CA GLY A 237 -7.94 -6.39 -23.18
C GLY A 237 -8.03 -6.19 -24.69
N SER A 238 -8.40 -4.98 -25.17
CA SER A 238 -8.60 -4.68 -26.58
C SER A 238 -7.33 -4.76 -27.42
N ARG A 239 -6.18 -4.50 -26.79
CA ARG A 239 -4.86 -4.58 -27.43
C ARG A 239 -4.35 -6.02 -27.59
N GLY A 240 -4.98 -6.98 -26.90
CA GLY A 240 -4.60 -8.40 -26.99
C GLY A 240 -3.21 -8.70 -26.41
N PHE A 241 -2.69 -7.84 -25.53
CA PHE A 241 -1.41 -8.08 -24.89
C PHE A 241 -1.59 -8.98 -23.67
N GLU A 242 -0.69 -9.95 -23.52
CA GLU A 242 -0.52 -10.64 -22.25
C GLU A 242 0.26 -9.73 -21.26
N TYR A 243 0.02 -9.89 -19.97
CA TYR A 243 0.82 -9.21 -18.96
C TYR A 243 2.30 -9.56 -19.10
N LYS A 244 3.16 -8.55 -19.04
CA LYS A 244 4.62 -8.73 -19.05
C LYS A 244 5.05 -9.54 -17.85
N VAL A 245 5.77 -10.63 -18.09
CA VAL A 245 6.35 -11.43 -17.01
C VAL A 245 7.70 -10.85 -16.62
N PHE A 246 7.77 -10.30 -15.43
CA PHE A 246 9.00 -9.74 -14.85
C PHE A 246 9.84 -10.81 -14.16
N ARG A 247 11.12 -10.50 -13.90
CA ARG A 247 11.94 -11.27 -12.95
C ARG A 247 11.52 -10.90 -11.53
N GLU A 248 11.73 -11.82 -10.58
CA GLU A 248 11.35 -11.61 -9.19
C GLU A 248 12.00 -10.34 -8.59
N GLU A 249 13.30 -10.14 -8.86
CA GLU A 249 14.04 -8.98 -8.36
C GLU A 249 13.50 -7.64 -8.87
N ASP A 250 12.93 -7.61 -10.08
CA ASP A 250 12.36 -6.40 -10.65
C ASP A 250 10.98 -6.06 -10.03
N ILE A 251 10.27 -7.08 -9.54
CA ILE A 251 8.95 -6.96 -8.93
C ILE A 251 9.07 -6.67 -7.43
N ILE A 252 9.83 -7.45 -6.68
CA ILE A 252 9.87 -7.36 -5.21
C ILE A 252 10.44 -6.02 -4.72
N GLY A 253 11.25 -5.36 -5.52
CA GLY A 253 11.81 -4.03 -5.25
C GLY A 253 11.03 -2.87 -5.86
N ARG A 254 9.97 -3.15 -6.63
CA ARG A 254 9.20 -2.12 -7.33
C ARG A 254 8.45 -1.24 -6.34
N LYS A 255 8.53 0.06 -6.59
CA LYS A 255 7.79 1.10 -5.87
C LYS A 255 6.65 1.60 -6.74
N GLU A 256 5.72 2.33 -6.13
CA GLU A 256 4.58 2.94 -6.81
C GLU A 256 5.02 3.78 -8.01
N PHE A 257 6.04 4.62 -7.83
CA PHE A 257 6.62 5.39 -8.93
C PHE A 257 8.01 4.85 -9.32
N LEU A 258 8.22 4.68 -10.62
CA LEU A 258 9.46 4.14 -11.15
C LEU A 258 10.41 5.28 -11.57
N TRP A 259 11.28 5.69 -10.66
CA TRP A 259 12.33 6.66 -10.94
C TRP A 259 13.47 6.06 -11.80
N THR A 260 13.18 5.84 -13.07
CA THR A 260 14.20 5.38 -14.05
C THR A 260 15.25 6.44 -14.28
N VAL A 261 16.39 6.05 -14.87
CA VAL A 261 17.43 7.03 -15.26
C VAL A 261 16.88 8.08 -16.23
N PRO A 262 16.11 7.73 -17.28
CA PRO A 262 15.45 8.73 -18.13
C PRO A 262 14.49 9.65 -17.36
N ALA A 263 13.67 9.12 -16.43
CA ALA A 263 12.77 9.94 -15.62
C ALA A 263 13.54 10.98 -14.78
N ARG A 264 14.65 10.57 -14.13
CA ARG A 264 15.49 11.49 -13.36
C ARG A 264 16.16 12.56 -14.22
N ARG A 265 16.58 12.21 -15.45
CA ARG A 265 17.14 13.18 -16.38
C ARG A 265 16.10 14.22 -16.81
N LEU A 266 14.89 13.76 -17.14
CA LEU A 266 13.79 14.65 -17.50
C LEU A 266 13.40 15.55 -16.32
N TYR A 267 13.23 14.98 -15.13
CA TYR A 267 12.94 15.75 -13.92
C TYR A 267 14.01 16.82 -13.65
N ASN A 268 15.28 16.46 -13.67
CA ASN A 268 16.38 17.41 -13.42
C ASN A 268 16.41 18.54 -14.46
N PHE A 269 16.05 18.25 -15.70
CA PHE A 269 15.93 19.27 -16.74
C PHE A 269 14.74 20.20 -16.47
N LEU A 270 13.57 19.64 -16.16
CA LEU A 270 12.36 20.42 -15.87
C LEU A 270 12.49 21.23 -14.59
N ASN A 271 13.02 20.68 -13.52
CA ASN A 271 13.21 21.38 -12.23
C ASN A 271 14.10 22.63 -12.34
N GLN A 272 14.95 22.73 -13.37
CA GLN A 272 15.71 23.95 -13.68
C GLN A 272 14.90 25.01 -14.43
N LYS A 273 13.73 24.63 -14.98
CA LYS A 273 12.90 25.47 -15.87
C LYS A 273 11.55 25.80 -15.30
N THR A 274 11.16 25.09 -14.25
CA THR A 274 9.84 25.23 -13.60
C THR A 274 10.00 25.34 -12.10
N SER A 275 8.94 25.74 -11.41
CA SER A 275 8.84 25.62 -9.96
C SER A 275 8.35 24.24 -9.50
N ALA A 276 8.21 23.28 -10.43
CA ALA A 276 7.71 21.94 -10.13
C ALA A 276 8.67 21.19 -9.18
N ASN A 277 8.12 20.60 -8.16
CA ASN A 277 8.84 19.77 -7.20
C ASN A 277 8.76 18.28 -7.59
N GLU A 278 9.29 17.40 -6.75
CA GLU A 278 9.29 15.96 -6.98
C GLU A 278 7.88 15.37 -6.98
N GLU A 279 6.97 15.88 -6.12
CA GLU A 279 5.57 15.43 -6.04
C GLU A 279 4.79 15.79 -7.31
N ASP A 280 5.01 16.98 -7.87
CA ASP A 280 4.40 17.38 -9.14
C ASP A 280 4.85 16.46 -10.29
N PHE A 281 6.13 16.05 -10.28
CA PHE A 281 6.64 15.13 -11.29
C PHE A 281 6.12 13.70 -11.09
N GLU A 282 5.90 13.26 -9.87
CA GLU A 282 5.27 11.96 -9.59
C GLU A 282 3.84 11.90 -10.12
N MET A 283 3.10 13.01 -10.12
CA MET A 283 1.81 13.08 -10.79
C MET A 283 1.94 12.86 -12.31
N ILE A 284 2.95 13.45 -12.95
CA ILE A 284 3.24 13.22 -14.38
C ILE A 284 3.58 11.75 -14.64
N LEU A 285 4.38 11.11 -13.76
CA LEU A 285 4.69 9.70 -13.87
C LEU A 285 3.42 8.84 -13.79
N LYS A 286 2.52 9.13 -12.83
CA LYS A 286 1.25 8.43 -12.65
C LYS A 286 0.35 8.56 -13.88
N LEU A 287 0.19 9.76 -14.44
CA LEU A 287 -0.61 9.98 -15.65
C LEU A 287 -0.06 9.20 -16.84
N ASN A 288 1.27 9.19 -17.02
CA ASN A 288 1.90 8.41 -18.09
C ASN A 288 1.74 6.89 -17.87
N GLU A 289 1.78 6.39 -16.64
CA GLU A 289 1.51 4.98 -16.32
C GLU A 289 0.09 4.57 -16.75
N LEU A 290 -0.87 5.48 -16.61
CA LEU A 290 -2.24 5.30 -17.08
C LEU A 290 -2.39 5.40 -18.61
N GLY A 291 -1.35 5.74 -19.32
CA GLY A 291 -1.35 5.92 -20.78
C GLY A 291 -1.91 7.26 -21.23
N ILE A 292 -2.03 8.22 -20.34
CA ILE A 292 -2.47 9.58 -20.66
C ILE A 292 -1.32 10.33 -21.36
N ASP A 293 -1.62 11.07 -22.41
CA ASP A 293 -0.63 11.93 -23.08
C ASP A 293 -0.36 13.16 -22.20
N VAL A 294 0.81 13.17 -21.61
CA VAL A 294 1.27 14.24 -20.70
C VAL A 294 2.16 15.29 -21.38
N LEU A 295 2.37 15.18 -22.69
CA LEU A 295 3.26 16.10 -23.39
C LEU A 295 2.74 17.55 -23.33
N GLY A 296 1.44 17.73 -23.52
CA GLY A 296 0.76 19.03 -23.40
C GLY A 296 0.96 19.63 -22.02
N ASP A 297 0.62 18.87 -20.98
CA ASP A 297 0.70 19.31 -19.60
C ASP A 297 2.12 19.73 -19.21
N VAL A 298 3.13 18.92 -19.58
CA VAL A 298 4.54 19.26 -19.31
C VAL A 298 4.97 20.52 -20.05
N CYS A 299 4.52 20.72 -21.29
CA CYS A 299 4.84 21.93 -22.07
C CYS A 299 4.21 23.20 -21.48
N GLU A 300 3.04 23.10 -20.85
CA GLU A 300 2.38 24.24 -20.20
C GLU A 300 3.11 24.70 -18.94
N PHE A 301 3.78 23.80 -18.23
CA PHE A 301 4.52 24.13 -17.01
C PHE A 301 5.94 24.62 -17.26
N ALA A 302 6.52 24.38 -18.46
CA ALA A 302 7.92 24.65 -18.72
C ALA A 302 8.11 25.89 -19.62
N GLU A 303 8.91 26.85 -19.15
CA GLU A 303 9.35 28.00 -19.97
C GLU A 303 10.66 27.64 -20.70
N PHE A 304 10.59 27.55 -22.01
CA PHE A 304 11.76 27.27 -22.85
C PHE A 304 12.31 28.55 -23.49
N SER A 305 13.61 28.78 -23.35
CA SER A 305 14.25 30.01 -23.82
C SER A 305 14.53 30.03 -25.36
N GLY A 306 14.14 28.97 -26.09
CA GLY A 306 14.28 28.87 -27.52
C GLY A 306 14.39 27.43 -28.06
N ASP A 307 14.57 27.30 -29.38
CA ASP A 307 14.49 26.01 -30.10
C ASP A 307 15.44 24.94 -29.56
N LYS A 308 16.66 25.32 -29.14
CA LYS A 308 17.61 24.34 -28.60
C LYS A 308 17.15 23.68 -27.28
N GLU A 309 16.52 24.45 -26.40
CA GLU A 309 15.97 23.89 -25.16
C GLU A 309 14.74 23.03 -25.44
N MET A 310 13.90 23.45 -26.36
CA MET A 310 12.75 22.68 -26.82
C MET A 310 13.19 21.35 -27.45
N ASP A 311 14.23 21.34 -28.26
CA ASP A 311 14.75 20.11 -28.86
C ASP A 311 15.35 19.16 -27.81
N GLU A 312 16.07 19.71 -26.80
CA GLU A 312 16.60 18.91 -25.70
C GLU A 312 15.47 18.35 -24.86
N PHE A 313 14.44 19.14 -24.56
CA PHE A 313 13.24 18.67 -23.88
C PHE A 313 12.58 17.50 -24.63
N ARG A 314 12.31 17.68 -25.92
CA ARG A 314 11.71 16.62 -26.76
C ARG A 314 12.53 15.33 -26.72
N ARG A 315 13.85 15.44 -26.81
CA ARG A 315 14.76 14.30 -26.74
C ARG A 315 14.65 13.56 -25.41
N LEU A 316 14.71 14.29 -24.30
CA LEU A 316 14.59 13.72 -22.92
C LEU A 316 13.20 13.12 -22.66
N PHE A 317 12.16 13.83 -23.12
CA PHE A 317 10.78 13.36 -23.00
C PHE A 317 10.58 12.05 -23.76
N MET A 318 11.00 11.98 -25.02
CA MET A 318 10.87 10.76 -25.82
C MET A 318 11.73 9.61 -25.30
N GLU A 319 12.92 9.90 -24.77
CA GLU A 319 13.76 8.90 -24.09
C GLU A 319 13.04 8.32 -22.86
N TRP A 320 12.44 9.16 -22.04
CA TRP A 320 11.64 8.74 -20.88
C TRP A 320 10.38 7.99 -21.30
N TYR A 321 9.51 8.62 -22.10
CA TYR A 321 8.22 8.07 -22.52
C TYR A 321 8.34 6.68 -23.14
N ASN A 322 9.27 6.51 -24.10
CA ASN A 322 9.45 5.25 -24.79
C ASN A 322 9.99 4.12 -23.89
N ASN A 323 10.66 4.44 -22.80
CA ASN A 323 11.27 3.45 -21.90
C ASN A 323 10.52 3.31 -20.57
N TYR A 324 9.40 4.00 -20.39
CA TYR A 324 8.62 3.93 -19.17
C TYR A 324 7.46 2.94 -19.31
N PRO A 325 7.31 1.96 -18.38
CA PRO A 325 6.21 1.01 -18.42
C PRO A 325 4.85 1.70 -18.27
N GLN A 326 3.85 1.24 -19.00
CA GLN A 326 2.49 1.78 -18.97
C GLN A 326 1.48 0.67 -18.61
N TYR A 327 0.45 1.01 -17.85
CA TYR A 327 -0.60 0.08 -17.45
C TYR A 327 -1.42 -0.40 -18.63
N VAL A 328 -1.80 0.50 -19.53
CA VAL A 328 -2.50 0.18 -20.80
C VAL A 328 -1.73 -0.80 -21.70
N LEU A 329 -0.43 -0.92 -21.49
CA LEU A 329 0.46 -1.86 -22.19
C LEU A 329 0.80 -3.08 -21.33
N CYS A 330 0.01 -3.39 -20.29
CA CYS A 330 0.20 -4.53 -19.42
C CYS A 330 1.62 -4.62 -18.80
N GLY A 331 2.19 -3.46 -18.44
CA GLY A 331 3.53 -3.34 -17.83
C GLY A 331 4.69 -3.27 -18.83
N TYR A 332 4.44 -3.25 -20.13
CA TYR A 332 5.46 -3.00 -21.12
C TYR A 332 5.72 -1.50 -21.31
N ALA A 333 6.93 -1.16 -21.72
CA ALA A 333 7.24 0.17 -22.24
C ALA A 333 6.97 0.25 -23.75
N PRO A 334 6.61 1.43 -24.33
CA PRO A 334 6.30 1.57 -25.76
C PRO A 334 7.41 1.03 -26.68
N VAL A 335 8.68 1.22 -26.34
CA VAL A 335 9.82 0.75 -27.14
C VAL A 335 9.90 -0.79 -27.29
N GLU A 336 9.26 -1.52 -26.39
CA GLU A 336 9.28 -2.99 -26.41
C GLU A 336 8.36 -3.57 -27.49
N PHE A 337 7.40 -2.78 -28.02
CA PHE A 337 6.52 -3.19 -29.11
C PHE A 337 7.12 -2.91 -30.50
N GLY A 338 7.97 -1.91 -30.65
CA GLY A 338 8.64 -1.62 -31.94
C GLY A 338 9.69 -2.68 -32.34
N LYS A 339 9.94 -3.69 -31.48
CA LYS A 339 10.93 -4.76 -31.71
C LYS A 339 10.30 -6.12 -32.02
N LYS A 340 8.97 -6.21 -32.01
CA LYS A 340 8.21 -7.39 -32.46
C LYS A 340 7.67 -7.14 -33.86
#